data_d6bdf2e348b5157c37889e314ca422a4
#
_entry.id   d6bdf2e348b5157c37889e314ca422a4
#
_cell.length_a   1.000
_cell.length_b   1.000
_cell.length_c   1.000
_cell.angle_alpha   90.00
_cell.angle_beta   90.00
_cell.angle_gamma   90.00
#
_symmetry.space_group_name_H-M   'P 1'
#
loop_
_entity.id
_entity.type
_entity.pdbx_description
1 polymer ?
#
loop_
_entity_poly.entity_id
_entity_poly.type
_entity_poly.pdbx_seq_one_letter_code
_entity_poly.pdbx_strand_id
1 'polypeptide(L)'
;KKRLALVFGLCAMLLSSQTMAKEFYIEGTIGHYDVDDVDTTRASGTASGITFTNLGGTLEYDADTAFGFEIGVKFNEKVRIGFSYVDASLDFEGATVSGSATDGVTTINASARVTPADASALGLTFSNDAEIMMIKAYYDFDSFNNGLTPFVGFGLGQADIDNATDDETIISLTAGARYNLNDKAYVGAKISYMEVNGPDDELGIQYEDIELTSFEVTIGTSF
;
A
#
# COMPACT_ATOMS: atom_id res chain seq x y z
N LYS A 1 -17.11 -9.32 7.13
CA LYS A 1 -17.28 -10.70 7.65
C LYS A 1 -16.32 -11.69 7.01
N LYS A 2 -16.00 -11.58 5.71
CA LYS A 2 -14.99 -12.44 5.02
C LYS A 2 -13.58 -12.13 5.49
N ARG A 3 -13.26 -10.85 5.72
CA ARG A 3 -11.95 -10.36 6.20
C ARG A 3 -11.61 -10.92 7.59
N LEU A 4 -12.57 -10.89 8.50
CA LEU A 4 -12.40 -11.44 9.85
C LEU A 4 -12.12 -12.94 9.83
N ALA A 5 -12.75 -13.68 8.90
CA ALA A 5 -12.54 -15.12 8.73
C ALA A 5 -11.13 -15.44 8.19
N LEU A 6 -10.58 -14.60 7.31
CA LEU A 6 -9.21 -14.76 6.77
C LEU A 6 -8.17 -14.54 7.87
N VAL A 7 -8.32 -13.49 8.67
CA VAL A 7 -7.44 -13.19 9.82
C VAL A 7 -7.49 -14.31 10.85
N PHE A 8 -8.69 -14.79 11.22
CA PHE A 8 -8.82 -15.91 12.16
C PHE A 8 -8.27 -17.22 11.60
N GLY A 9 -8.46 -17.50 10.31
CA GLY A 9 -7.90 -18.66 9.63
C GLY A 9 -6.37 -18.65 9.66
N LEU A 10 -5.77 -17.50 9.43
CA LEU A 10 -4.32 -17.31 9.44
C LEU A 10 -3.73 -17.44 10.85
N CYS A 11 -4.35 -16.79 11.84
CA CYS A 11 -3.97 -16.95 13.24
C CYS A 11 -4.07 -18.41 13.69
N ALA A 12 -5.10 -19.15 13.24
CA ALA A 12 -5.23 -20.57 13.55
C ALA A 12 -4.14 -21.42 12.90
N MET A 13 -3.71 -21.10 11.66
CA MET A 13 -2.58 -21.78 11.02
C MET A 13 -1.25 -21.49 11.72
N LEU A 14 -1.01 -20.26 12.13
CA LEU A 14 0.18 -19.88 12.91
C LEU A 14 0.22 -20.59 14.27
N LEU A 15 -0.93 -20.73 14.94
CA LEU A 15 -1.05 -21.43 16.23
C LEU A 15 -0.92 -22.96 16.08
N SER A 16 -1.33 -23.53 14.96
CA SER A 16 -1.18 -24.99 14.73
C SER A 16 0.24 -25.43 14.40
N SER A 17 1.14 -24.51 14.08
CA SER A 17 2.55 -24.78 13.76
C SER A 17 3.47 -24.81 14.99
N GLN A 18 2.93 -24.94 16.19
CA GLN A 18 3.69 -24.92 17.48
C GLN A 18 4.85 -25.91 17.56
N THR A 19 4.86 -26.93 16.73
CA THR A 19 5.98 -27.91 16.68
C THR A 19 7.19 -27.41 15.88
N MET A 20 7.05 -26.34 15.09
CA MET A 20 8.11 -25.80 14.23
C MET A 20 8.53 -24.37 14.57
N ALA A 21 7.62 -23.55 15.14
CA ALA A 21 7.92 -22.18 15.54
C ALA A 21 8.75 -22.15 16.81
N LYS A 22 9.89 -21.44 16.80
CA LYS A 22 10.75 -21.28 17.97
C LYS A 22 10.36 -20.11 18.86
N GLU A 23 9.79 -19.07 18.28
CA GLU A 23 9.55 -17.80 18.95
C GLU A 23 8.45 -17.01 18.24
N PHE A 24 7.55 -16.41 19.02
CA PHE A 24 6.57 -15.43 18.49
C PHE A 24 7.12 -14.01 18.65
N TYR A 25 6.65 -13.10 17.79
CA TYR A 25 6.97 -11.68 17.92
C TYR A 25 5.75 -10.80 17.63
N ILE A 26 5.78 -9.61 18.21
CA ILE A 26 4.90 -8.49 17.88
C ILE A 26 5.74 -7.25 17.64
N GLU A 27 5.38 -6.47 16.61
CA GLU A 27 6.07 -5.26 16.21
C GLU A 27 5.06 -4.16 15.96
N GLY A 28 5.30 -2.97 16.52
CA GLY A 28 4.58 -1.74 16.16
C GLY A 28 5.43 -0.92 15.21
N THR A 29 4.78 -0.26 14.27
CA THR A 29 5.43 0.49 13.19
C THR A 29 4.84 1.89 13.07
N ILE A 30 5.70 2.87 12.86
CA ILE A 30 5.35 4.18 12.34
C ILE A 30 6.18 4.43 11.09
N GLY A 31 5.56 4.91 10.03
CA GLY A 31 6.23 5.11 8.75
C GLY A 31 5.71 6.30 7.98
N HIS A 32 6.50 6.72 7.02
CA HIS A 32 6.16 7.69 6.01
C HIS A 32 5.98 6.94 4.70
N TYR A 33 4.82 7.13 4.08
CA TYR A 33 4.41 6.43 2.86
C TYR A 33 4.28 7.44 1.74
N ASP A 34 5.07 7.26 0.72
CA ASP A 34 5.11 8.09 -0.48
C ASP A 34 4.48 7.31 -1.63
N VAL A 35 3.50 7.89 -2.28
CA VAL A 35 2.77 7.29 -3.41
C VAL A 35 3.16 8.03 -4.65
N ASP A 36 3.59 7.29 -5.67
CA ASP A 36 3.84 7.88 -6.99
C ASP A 36 2.54 8.39 -7.62
N ASP A 37 2.66 9.31 -8.55
CA ASP A 37 1.51 9.83 -9.31
C ASP A 37 0.70 8.68 -9.94
N VAL A 38 -0.62 8.68 -9.74
CA VAL A 38 -1.51 7.61 -10.17
C VAL A 38 -2.20 7.99 -11.48
N ASP A 39 -1.86 7.30 -12.54
CA ASP A 39 -2.47 7.51 -13.84
C ASP A 39 -3.79 6.73 -13.99
N THR A 40 -4.76 7.34 -14.67
CA THR A 40 -5.99 6.65 -15.07
C THR A 40 -5.82 6.03 -16.44
N THR A 41 -6.42 4.85 -16.64
CA THR A 41 -6.51 4.23 -17.96
C THR A 41 -7.23 5.17 -18.94
N ARG A 42 -6.61 5.45 -20.08
CA ARG A 42 -7.14 6.40 -21.05
C ARG A 42 -8.31 5.81 -21.83
N ALA A 43 -9.42 6.54 -21.83
CA ALA A 43 -10.66 6.15 -22.49
C ALA A 43 -10.92 6.96 -23.78
N SER A 44 -11.70 6.38 -24.68
CA SER A 44 -12.22 7.05 -25.87
C SER A 44 -13.67 6.64 -26.10
N GLY A 45 -14.50 7.57 -26.52
CA GLY A 45 -15.92 7.32 -26.71
C GLY A 45 -16.63 8.46 -27.43
N THR A 46 -17.92 8.28 -27.69
CA THR A 46 -18.76 9.33 -28.33
C THR A 46 -20.00 9.55 -27.47
N ALA A 47 -20.25 10.80 -27.12
CA ALA A 47 -21.43 11.24 -26.42
C ALA A 47 -22.00 12.49 -27.05
N SER A 48 -23.31 12.52 -27.30
CA SER A 48 -24.03 13.68 -27.87
C SER A 48 -23.42 14.22 -29.19
N GLY A 49 -22.86 13.32 -30.01
CA GLY A 49 -22.23 13.70 -31.28
C GLY A 49 -20.80 14.25 -31.15
N ILE A 50 -20.25 14.29 -29.95
CA ILE A 50 -18.85 14.65 -29.70
C ILE A 50 -18.08 13.36 -29.44
N THR A 51 -16.98 13.17 -30.16
CA THR A 51 -16.05 12.07 -29.95
C THR A 51 -14.91 12.53 -29.04
N PHE A 52 -14.77 11.85 -27.92
CA PHE A 52 -13.65 12.04 -27.00
C PHE A 52 -12.59 11.00 -27.32
N THR A 53 -11.34 11.41 -27.35
CA THR A 53 -10.20 10.51 -27.55
C THR A 53 -9.11 10.77 -26.52
N ASN A 54 -8.53 9.68 -26.03
CA ASN A 54 -7.40 9.74 -25.11
C ASN A 54 -7.72 10.56 -23.83
N LEU A 55 -8.96 10.46 -23.32
CA LEU A 55 -9.37 11.11 -22.09
C LEU A 55 -8.80 10.32 -20.91
N GLY A 56 -8.04 10.96 -20.06
CA GLY A 56 -7.44 10.36 -18.86
C GLY A 56 -6.88 11.45 -17.96
N GLY A 57 -6.39 11.05 -16.81
CA GLY A 57 -5.83 11.94 -15.81
C GLY A 57 -4.73 11.29 -15.02
N THR A 58 -4.00 12.13 -14.31
CA THR A 58 -2.99 11.77 -13.32
C THR A 58 -3.43 12.38 -12.00
N LEU A 59 -3.53 11.58 -10.96
CA LEU A 59 -3.79 12.02 -9.59
C LEU A 59 -2.46 12.15 -8.85
N GLU A 60 -2.32 13.23 -8.12
CA GLU A 60 -1.15 13.58 -7.33
C GLU A 60 -1.51 13.50 -5.85
N TYR A 61 -0.72 12.77 -5.09
CA TYR A 61 -0.87 12.61 -3.64
C TYR A 61 0.39 13.06 -2.92
N ASP A 62 0.23 13.64 -1.73
CA ASP A 62 1.35 13.93 -0.84
C ASP A 62 1.55 12.76 0.14
N ALA A 63 2.79 12.52 0.47
CA ALA A 63 3.18 11.46 1.38
C ALA A 63 2.73 11.77 2.82
N ASP A 64 2.17 10.81 3.52
CA ASP A 64 1.73 10.98 4.90
C ASP A 64 2.26 9.89 5.83
N THR A 65 1.96 10.07 7.10
CA THR A 65 2.38 9.18 8.18
C THR A 65 1.37 8.08 8.38
N ALA A 66 1.83 6.83 8.34
CA ALA A 66 1.03 5.66 8.63
C ALA A 66 1.46 4.95 9.91
N PHE A 67 0.51 4.26 10.51
CA PHE A 67 0.72 3.43 11.69
C PHE A 67 0.37 1.99 11.38
N GLY A 68 1.14 1.06 11.93
CA GLY A 68 0.89 -0.33 11.70
C GLY A 68 1.37 -1.23 12.83
N PHE A 69 1.01 -2.48 12.71
CA PHE A 69 1.54 -3.53 13.57
C PHE A 69 1.77 -4.81 12.77
N GLU A 70 2.65 -5.65 13.27
CA GLU A 70 2.90 -6.98 12.73
C GLU A 70 2.97 -7.99 13.86
N ILE A 71 2.33 -9.14 13.67
CA ILE A 71 2.45 -10.30 14.55
C ILE A 71 2.99 -11.47 13.74
N GLY A 72 3.90 -12.24 14.31
CA GLY A 72 4.49 -13.32 13.54
C GLY A 72 5.22 -14.37 14.36
N VAL A 73 5.84 -15.26 13.61
CA VAL A 73 6.63 -16.37 14.15
C VAL A 73 8.00 -16.43 13.52
N LYS A 74 9.01 -16.72 14.31
CA LYS A 74 10.35 -17.09 13.84
C LYS A 74 10.44 -18.60 13.81
N PHE A 75 10.61 -19.16 12.61
CA PHE A 75 10.79 -20.59 12.42
C PHE A 75 12.21 -21.04 12.81
N ASN A 76 13.16 -20.17 12.58
CA ASN A 76 14.55 -20.36 12.96
C ASN A 76 15.22 -18.97 13.08
N GLU A 77 16.53 -18.95 13.29
CA GLU A 77 17.30 -17.70 13.44
C GLU A 77 17.29 -16.79 12.19
N LYS A 78 16.94 -17.36 11.02
CA LYS A 78 17.01 -16.65 9.73
C LYS A 78 15.66 -16.43 9.07
N VAL A 79 14.61 -17.17 9.44
CA VAL A 79 13.32 -17.11 8.73
C VAL A 79 12.20 -16.78 9.69
N ARG A 80 11.47 -15.73 9.38
CA ARG A 80 10.25 -15.32 10.08
C ARG A 80 9.12 -15.04 9.10
N ILE A 81 7.90 -15.29 9.55
CA ILE A 81 6.67 -14.96 8.81
C ILE A 81 5.77 -14.16 9.73
N GLY A 82 5.23 -13.07 9.23
CA GLY A 82 4.31 -12.20 9.94
C GLY A 82 3.05 -11.89 9.17
N PHE A 83 2.03 -11.49 9.89
CA PHE A 83 0.86 -10.80 9.40
C PHE A 83 0.97 -9.34 9.81
N SER A 84 0.95 -8.44 8.86
CA SER A 84 0.99 -6.99 9.08
C SER A 84 -0.33 -6.33 8.73
N TYR A 85 -0.67 -5.31 9.49
CA TYR A 85 -1.74 -4.36 9.22
C TYR A 85 -1.16 -2.96 9.27
N VAL A 86 -1.51 -2.14 8.31
CA VAL A 86 -1.13 -0.73 8.22
C VAL A 86 -2.37 0.08 7.90
N ASP A 87 -2.55 1.18 8.60
CA ASP A 87 -3.56 2.20 8.36
C ASP A 87 -2.81 3.45 7.87
N ALA A 88 -3.05 3.82 6.62
CA ALA A 88 -2.37 4.92 5.94
C ALA A 88 -3.39 5.93 5.43
N SER A 89 -3.12 7.20 5.66
CA SER A 89 -3.84 8.32 5.04
C SER A 89 -2.93 9.00 4.04
N LEU A 90 -3.49 9.43 2.92
CA LEU A 90 -2.78 10.11 1.84
C LEU A 90 -3.50 11.40 1.51
N ASP A 91 -2.79 12.51 1.44
CA ASP A 91 -3.39 13.80 1.11
C ASP A 91 -3.43 14.00 -0.42
N PHE A 92 -4.65 14.16 -0.96
CA PHE A 92 -4.84 14.49 -2.37
C PHE A 92 -4.39 15.92 -2.65
N GLU A 93 -3.39 16.10 -3.50
CA GLU A 93 -2.86 17.40 -3.92
C GLU A 93 -3.53 17.96 -5.18
N GLY A 94 -4.05 17.08 -6.03
CA GLY A 94 -4.72 17.48 -7.26
C GLY A 94 -4.77 16.39 -8.31
N ALA A 95 -5.43 16.72 -9.41
CA ALA A 95 -5.45 15.87 -10.59
C ALA A 95 -5.23 16.70 -11.86
N THR A 96 -4.49 16.14 -12.81
CA THR A 96 -4.37 16.70 -14.15
C THR A 96 -5.16 15.85 -15.13
N VAL A 97 -6.23 16.41 -15.70
CA VAL A 97 -7.08 15.72 -16.69
C VAL A 97 -6.73 16.23 -18.08
N SER A 98 -6.56 15.33 -19.04
CA SER A 98 -6.25 15.68 -20.43
C SER A 98 -6.99 14.80 -21.42
N GLY A 99 -7.21 15.33 -22.63
CA GLY A 99 -7.85 14.60 -23.71
C GLY A 99 -8.17 15.48 -24.91
N SER A 100 -8.80 14.87 -25.92
CA SER A 100 -9.25 15.56 -27.14
C SER A 100 -10.76 15.35 -27.33
N ALA A 101 -11.44 16.37 -27.81
CA ALA A 101 -12.85 16.31 -28.18
C ALA A 101 -13.03 16.81 -29.60
N THR A 102 -13.83 16.11 -30.44
CA THR A 102 -14.11 16.51 -31.82
C THR A 102 -15.59 16.32 -32.18
N ASP A 103 -16.18 17.27 -32.91
CA ASP A 103 -17.50 17.16 -33.52
C ASP A 103 -17.43 16.67 -34.96
N GLY A 104 -16.25 16.24 -35.43
CA GLY A 104 -15.98 15.82 -36.80
C GLY A 104 -15.52 16.97 -37.73
N VAL A 105 -15.59 18.21 -37.30
CA VAL A 105 -15.15 19.41 -38.00
C VAL A 105 -14.02 20.11 -37.23
N THR A 106 -14.19 20.26 -35.94
CA THR A 106 -13.24 20.93 -35.06
C THR A 106 -12.75 19.95 -34.00
N THR A 107 -11.43 19.90 -33.77
CA THR A 107 -10.82 19.14 -32.70
C THR A 107 -10.21 20.09 -31.68
N ILE A 108 -10.54 19.92 -30.41
CA ILE A 108 -10.00 20.67 -29.30
C ILE A 108 -9.20 19.68 -28.43
N ASN A 109 -7.94 20.01 -28.18
CA ASN A 109 -7.12 19.33 -27.18
C ASN A 109 -7.16 20.21 -25.91
N ALA A 110 -7.46 19.60 -24.80
CA ALA A 110 -7.54 20.30 -23.51
C ALA A 110 -6.77 19.54 -22.43
N SER A 111 -6.18 20.30 -21.53
CA SER A 111 -5.66 19.80 -20.26
C SER A 111 -6.06 20.80 -19.18
N ALA A 112 -6.51 20.29 -18.04
CA ALA A 112 -6.90 21.11 -16.89
C ALA A 112 -6.39 20.45 -15.61
N ARG A 113 -5.90 21.28 -14.69
CA ARG A 113 -5.61 20.84 -13.33
C ARG A 113 -6.86 21.06 -12.47
N VAL A 114 -7.21 20.04 -11.70
CA VAL A 114 -8.29 20.05 -10.71
C VAL A 114 -7.61 20.08 -9.33
N THR A 115 -7.85 21.13 -8.58
CA THR A 115 -7.35 21.25 -7.21
C THR A 115 -8.33 20.60 -6.22
N PRO A 116 -7.93 20.31 -4.96
CA PRO A 116 -8.85 19.83 -3.93
C PRO A 116 -10.08 20.74 -3.74
N ALA A 117 -9.91 22.05 -3.88
CA ALA A 117 -11.01 23.02 -3.79
C ALA A 117 -11.98 22.89 -4.99
N ASP A 118 -11.47 22.70 -6.20
CA ASP A 118 -12.29 22.50 -7.39
C ASP A 118 -13.07 21.18 -7.32
N ALA A 119 -12.42 20.11 -6.87
CA ALA A 119 -13.03 18.80 -6.65
C ALA A 119 -14.18 18.91 -5.65
N SER A 120 -13.95 19.54 -4.50
CA SER A 120 -14.97 19.77 -3.47
C SER A 120 -16.16 20.60 -4.00
N ALA A 121 -15.89 21.62 -4.82
CA ALA A 121 -16.93 22.44 -5.43
C ALA A 121 -17.81 21.65 -6.43
N LEU A 122 -17.26 20.61 -7.03
CA LEU A 122 -17.96 19.65 -7.92
C LEU A 122 -18.67 18.53 -7.16
N GLY A 123 -18.51 18.47 -5.82
CA GLY A 123 -19.06 17.41 -4.98
C GLY A 123 -18.30 16.08 -5.11
N LEU A 124 -17.07 16.14 -5.62
CA LEU A 124 -16.17 14.99 -5.68
C LEU A 124 -15.36 14.93 -4.38
N THR A 125 -15.32 13.76 -3.76
CA THR A 125 -14.49 13.50 -2.59
C THR A 125 -13.46 12.47 -3.00
N PHE A 126 -12.20 12.87 -2.99
CA PHE A 126 -11.08 11.94 -3.11
C PHE A 126 -10.67 11.59 -1.68
N SER A 127 -11.22 10.49 -1.16
CA SER A 127 -10.77 9.92 0.11
C SER A 127 -9.48 9.17 -0.15
N ASN A 128 -8.60 9.22 0.82
CA ASN A 128 -7.23 8.77 0.65
C ASN A 128 -6.82 7.80 1.76
N ASP A 129 -7.80 7.28 2.52
CA ASP A 129 -7.52 6.28 3.53
C ASP A 129 -7.36 4.90 2.88
N ALA A 130 -6.33 4.18 3.31
CA ALA A 130 -6.03 2.84 2.84
C ALA A 130 -5.69 1.91 4.01
N GLU A 131 -6.41 0.80 4.12
CA GLU A 131 -6.10 -0.28 5.05
C GLU A 131 -5.33 -1.38 4.32
N ILE A 132 -4.08 -1.63 4.71
CA ILE A 132 -3.21 -2.60 4.06
C ILE A 132 -3.00 -3.80 4.97
N MET A 133 -3.35 -4.99 4.49
CA MET A 133 -3.16 -6.26 5.19
C MET A 133 -2.28 -7.19 4.38
N MET A 134 -1.16 -7.65 4.94
CA MET A 134 -0.21 -8.52 4.24
C MET A 134 0.27 -9.68 5.09
N ILE A 135 0.59 -10.78 4.40
CA ILE A 135 1.48 -11.82 4.91
C ILE A 135 2.87 -11.49 4.39
N LYS A 136 3.83 -11.37 5.29
CA LYS A 136 5.22 -11.05 4.98
C LYS A 136 6.13 -12.19 5.41
N ALA A 137 7.05 -12.59 4.54
CA ALA A 137 8.12 -13.53 4.84
C ALA A 137 9.46 -12.79 4.79
N TYR A 138 10.32 -13.04 5.78
CA TYR A 138 11.60 -12.36 5.89
C TYR A 138 12.73 -13.36 6.01
N TYR A 139 13.87 -12.95 5.50
CA TYR A 139 15.15 -13.59 5.72
C TYR A 139 16.07 -12.65 6.48
N ASP A 140 16.42 -13.02 7.70
CA ASP A 140 17.34 -12.30 8.58
C ASP A 140 18.77 -12.81 8.30
N PHE A 141 19.68 -11.89 8.01
CA PHE A 141 21.10 -12.21 7.84
C PHE A 141 21.80 -12.38 9.20
N ASP A 142 23.02 -12.85 9.19
CA ASP A 142 23.80 -12.96 10.42
C ASP A 142 24.00 -11.58 11.03
N SER A 143 23.78 -11.50 12.35
CA SER A 143 23.96 -10.24 13.09
C SER A 143 25.41 -9.80 13.10
N PHE A 144 25.62 -8.52 12.92
CA PHE A 144 26.93 -7.93 13.13
C PHE A 144 27.33 -7.95 14.62
N ASN A 145 28.63 -7.80 14.90
CA ASN A 145 29.17 -7.82 16.27
C ASN A 145 28.56 -6.75 17.21
N ASN A 146 27.90 -5.76 16.66
CA ASN A 146 27.20 -4.70 17.42
C ASN A 146 25.72 -5.00 17.68
N GLY A 147 25.21 -6.18 17.34
CA GLY A 147 23.81 -6.57 17.55
C GLY A 147 22.84 -6.11 16.47
N LEU A 148 23.35 -5.54 15.36
CA LEU A 148 22.53 -5.15 14.22
C LEU A 148 22.30 -6.35 13.30
N THR A 149 21.05 -6.68 13.00
CA THR A 149 20.63 -7.79 12.13
C THR A 149 19.96 -7.22 10.88
N PRO A 150 20.62 -7.24 9.73
CA PRO A 150 19.98 -6.88 8.46
C PRO A 150 18.96 -7.94 8.06
N PHE A 151 17.96 -7.54 7.27
CA PHE A 151 16.98 -8.45 6.72
C PHE A 151 16.44 -7.98 5.36
N VAL A 152 15.88 -8.92 4.62
CA VAL A 152 15.06 -8.66 3.44
C VAL A 152 13.74 -9.39 3.59
N GLY A 153 12.70 -8.91 2.94
CA GLY A 153 11.36 -9.49 3.03
C GLY A 153 10.57 -9.35 1.74
N PHE A 154 9.60 -10.23 1.61
CA PHE A 154 8.58 -10.22 0.57
C PHE A 154 7.21 -10.31 1.23
N GLY A 155 6.25 -9.52 0.75
CA GLY A 155 4.86 -9.52 1.23
C GLY A 155 3.86 -9.70 0.09
N LEU A 156 2.73 -10.30 0.43
CA LEU A 156 1.56 -10.43 -0.41
C LEU A 156 0.32 -10.18 0.44
N GLY A 157 -0.62 -9.39 -0.08
CA GLY A 157 -1.80 -9.02 0.70
C GLY A 157 -2.89 -8.36 -0.10
N GLN A 158 -3.69 -7.57 0.61
CA GLN A 158 -4.79 -6.78 0.09
C GLN A 158 -4.71 -5.36 0.63
N ALA A 159 -5.03 -4.40 -0.21
CA ALA A 159 -5.25 -3.01 0.14
C ALA A 159 -6.75 -2.70 -0.05
N ASP A 160 -7.39 -2.20 0.99
CA ASP A 160 -8.72 -1.63 0.98
C ASP A 160 -8.57 -0.12 0.87
N ILE A 161 -8.88 0.42 -0.28
CA ILE A 161 -8.73 1.83 -0.59
C ILE A 161 -10.12 2.45 -0.63
N ASP A 162 -10.31 3.55 0.06
CA ASP A 162 -11.59 4.26 0.06
C ASP A 162 -12.01 4.65 -1.37
N ASN A 163 -13.29 4.48 -1.67
CA ASN A 163 -13.92 4.67 -2.98
C ASN A 163 -13.50 3.67 -4.08
N ALA A 164 -12.61 2.71 -3.81
CA ALA A 164 -12.40 1.58 -4.71
C ALA A 164 -13.58 0.59 -4.61
N THR A 165 -13.91 -0.06 -5.73
CA THR A 165 -15.04 -1.00 -5.80
C THR A 165 -14.77 -2.30 -5.05
N ASP A 166 -13.53 -2.77 -5.06
CA ASP A 166 -13.07 -4.01 -4.45
C ASP A 166 -11.74 -3.82 -3.71
N ASP A 167 -11.37 -4.78 -2.86
CA ASP A 167 -10.05 -4.84 -2.24
C ASP A 167 -9.00 -5.23 -3.29
N GLU A 168 -7.91 -4.48 -3.40
CA GLU A 168 -6.88 -4.72 -4.40
C GLU A 168 -5.74 -5.59 -3.89
N THR A 169 -5.12 -6.33 -4.79
CA THR A 169 -3.93 -7.12 -4.45
C THR A 169 -2.72 -6.22 -4.32
N ILE A 170 -1.96 -6.40 -3.25
CA ILE A 170 -0.70 -5.70 -3.00
C ILE A 170 0.45 -6.68 -2.85
N ILE A 171 1.58 -6.36 -3.46
CA ILE A 171 2.86 -7.04 -3.23
C ILE A 171 3.86 -6.06 -2.62
N SER A 172 4.84 -6.57 -1.88
CA SER A 172 5.88 -5.74 -1.29
C SER A 172 7.25 -6.41 -1.29
N LEU A 173 8.28 -5.58 -1.48
CA LEU A 173 9.67 -5.92 -1.22
C LEU A 173 10.19 -5.02 -0.12
N THR A 174 10.79 -5.61 0.90
CA THR A 174 11.27 -4.89 2.09
C THR A 174 12.75 -5.18 2.31
N ALA A 175 13.50 -4.17 2.69
CA ALA A 175 14.85 -4.30 3.21
C ALA A 175 14.99 -3.46 4.48
N GLY A 176 15.73 -3.95 5.48
CA GLY A 176 15.88 -3.23 6.73
C GLY A 176 16.92 -3.81 7.65
N ALA A 177 16.97 -3.25 8.86
CA ALA A 177 17.82 -3.77 9.91
C ALA A 177 17.15 -3.61 11.28
N ARG A 178 17.40 -4.56 12.16
CA ARG A 178 16.96 -4.55 13.56
C ARG A 178 18.16 -4.46 14.48
N TYR A 179 18.02 -3.69 15.55
CA TYR A 179 18.99 -3.60 16.63
C TYR A 179 18.38 -4.16 17.91
N ASN A 180 18.97 -5.21 18.45
CA ASN A 180 18.49 -5.85 19.66
C ASN A 180 18.86 -5.00 20.88
N LEU A 181 17.85 -4.54 21.61
CA LEU A 181 18.01 -3.79 22.87
C LEU A 181 18.32 -4.74 24.03
N ASN A 182 17.78 -5.94 23.98
CA ASN A 182 18.01 -7.05 24.90
C ASN A 182 17.60 -8.37 24.23
N ASP A 183 17.54 -9.47 24.97
CA ASP A 183 17.22 -10.80 24.45
C ASP A 183 15.81 -10.90 23.82
N LYS A 184 14.91 -9.95 24.10
CA LYS A 184 13.54 -9.98 23.65
C LYS A 184 13.12 -8.77 22.84
N ALA A 185 13.58 -7.58 23.22
CA ALA A 185 13.15 -6.32 22.63
C ALA A 185 14.15 -5.81 21.58
N TYR A 186 13.64 -5.23 20.53
CA TYR A 186 14.42 -4.63 19.46
C TYR A 186 13.76 -3.36 18.92
N VAL A 187 14.57 -2.56 18.27
CA VAL A 187 14.12 -1.46 17.40
C VAL A 187 14.62 -1.73 15.98
N GLY A 188 13.94 -1.22 14.99
CA GLY A 188 14.33 -1.43 13.59
C GLY A 188 14.00 -0.25 12.71
N ALA A 189 14.56 -0.29 11.51
CA ALA A 189 14.18 0.57 10.42
C ALA A 189 14.11 -0.26 9.14
N LYS A 190 13.13 0.03 8.30
CA LYS A 190 12.92 -0.66 7.02
C LYS A 190 12.45 0.31 5.96
N ILE A 191 12.80 0.00 4.73
CA ILE A 191 12.25 0.60 3.52
C ILE A 191 11.50 -0.49 2.76
N SER A 192 10.32 -0.16 2.25
CA SER A 192 9.55 -1.08 1.43
C SER A 192 9.15 -0.41 0.13
N TYR A 193 9.25 -1.14 -0.96
CA TYR A 193 8.58 -0.85 -2.22
C TYR A 193 7.35 -1.74 -2.31
N MET A 194 6.23 -1.16 -2.66
CA MET A 194 4.94 -1.84 -2.76
C MET A 194 4.27 -1.48 -4.06
N GLU A 195 3.54 -2.44 -4.63
CA GLU A 195 2.74 -2.27 -5.83
C GLU A 195 1.34 -2.80 -5.54
N VAL A 196 0.35 -1.96 -5.77
CA VAL A 196 -1.08 -2.28 -5.66
C VAL A 196 -1.63 -2.37 -7.07
N ASN A 197 -2.37 -3.44 -7.39
CA ASN A 197 -3.06 -3.51 -8.68
C ASN A 197 -4.00 -2.32 -8.81
N GLY A 198 -4.08 -1.79 -10.04
CA GLY A 198 -4.89 -0.61 -10.33
C GLY A 198 -6.36 -0.82 -9.98
N PRO A 199 -6.93 -0.03 -9.07
CA PRO A 199 -8.33 -0.14 -8.66
C PRO A 199 -9.29 0.38 -9.74
N ASP A 200 -10.53 -0.09 -9.66
CA ASP A 200 -11.67 0.54 -10.31
C ASP A 200 -12.44 1.33 -9.24
N ASP A 201 -12.78 2.60 -9.52
CA ASP A 201 -13.60 3.38 -8.60
C ASP A 201 -15.11 3.17 -8.81
N GLU A 202 -15.92 3.65 -7.86
CA GLU A 202 -17.39 3.59 -7.95
C GLU A 202 -17.97 4.36 -9.15
N LEU A 203 -17.22 5.25 -9.79
CA LEU A 203 -17.60 5.99 -10.98
C LEU A 203 -17.25 5.25 -12.28
N GLY A 204 -16.54 4.11 -12.17
CA GLY A 204 -16.08 3.28 -13.28
C GLY A 204 -14.82 3.82 -13.95
N ILE A 205 -14.04 4.62 -13.26
CA ILE A 205 -12.71 5.03 -13.69
C ILE A 205 -11.74 3.91 -13.30
N GLN A 206 -10.92 3.49 -14.24
CA GLN A 206 -9.86 2.51 -14.04
C GLN A 206 -8.53 3.23 -13.83
N TYR A 207 -7.81 2.83 -12.82
CA TYR A 207 -6.47 3.35 -12.54
C TYR A 207 -5.42 2.35 -12.98
N GLU A 208 -4.22 2.84 -13.27
CA GLU A 208 -3.04 2.00 -13.45
C GLU A 208 -2.54 1.51 -12.09
N ASP A 209 -1.59 0.58 -12.08
CA ASP A 209 -1.01 0.05 -10.85
C ASP A 209 -0.41 1.18 -10.01
N ILE A 210 -0.62 1.15 -8.70
CA ILE A 210 -0.17 2.18 -7.76
C ILE A 210 1.14 1.72 -7.13
N GLU A 211 2.18 2.52 -7.29
CA GLU A 211 3.49 2.29 -6.70
C GLU A 211 3.64 3.13 -5.42
N LEU A 212 4.15 2.49 -4.35
CA LEU A 212 4.37 3.14 -3.07
C LEU A 212 5.76 2.81 -2.54
N THR A 213 6.42 3.80 -1.96
CA THR A 213 7.64 3.61 -1.20
C THR A 213 7.40 4.01 0.26
N SER A 214 7.80 3.17 1.21
CA SER A 214 7.72 3.51 2.63
C SER A 214 9.08 3.52 3.30
N PHE A 215 9.24 4.41 4.27
CA PHE A 215 10.29 4.37 5.27
C PHE A 215 9.68 4.23 6.65
N GLU A 216 10.01 3.16 7.34
CA GLU A 216 9.36 2.78 8.58
C GLU A 216 10.36 2.60 9.72
N VAL A 217 9.99 3.05 10.92
CA VAL A 217 10.68 2.74 12.18
C VAL A 217 9.81 1.81 12.99
N THR A 218 10.43 0.80 13.59
CA THR A 218 9.71 -0.26 14.29
C THR A 218 10.22 -0.45 15.70
N ILE A 219 9.34 -0.88 16.57
CA ILE A 219 9.67 -1.40 17.90
C ILE A 219 8.97 -2.73 18.10
N GLY A 220 9.70 -3.75 18.55
CA GLY A 220 9.13 -5.08 18.69
C GLY A 220 9.66 -5.84 19.89
N THR A 221 8.94 -6.91 20.20
CA THR A 221 9.33 -7.86 21.24
C THR A 221 9.03 -9.28 20.78
N SER A 222 9.85 -10.22 21.26
CA SER A 222 9.65 -11.65 21.04
C SER A 222 9.47 -12.41 22.34
N PHE A 223 8.79 -13.57 22.28
CA PHE A 223 8.42 -14.37 23.46
C PHE A 223 8.19 -15.84 23.12
#